data_69fb0a6b60949fa570c362afcd1dd993
#
_entry.id   69fb0a6b60949fa570c362afcd1dd993
#
_cell.length_a   1.000
_cell.length_b   1.000
_cell.length_c   1.000
_cell.angle_alpha   90.00
_cell.angle_beta   90.00
_cell.angle_gamma   90.00
#
_symmetry.space_group_name_H-M   'P 1'
#
loop_
_entity.id
_entity.type
_entity.pdbx_description
1 polymer ?
#
loop_
_entity_poly.entity_id
_entity_poly.type
_entity_poly.pdbx_seq_one_letter_code
_entity_poly.pdbx_strand_id
1 'polypeptide(L)'
;MNINLAPGMNEIIIREGEAPKVLDPKAPVKMNINGTIGAPVEFLKKRINAGQIEQKNCHIIVDRENITIELVVNESDEYTRGTIKGTLQFHPKFIEFGINTGKVWSPFEFSMFCKMNRAFFTDKNANMTLVSACKNFTATVNNAIERSIKENGDRTDNFAQVVNSNLPESFTLSIPVFKGCDKENLEVETFAKIDGRNVAFVLMSPGAEETLETLRDTAIDKELEAIKEIAPEIAIIEI
;
A
#
# COMPACT_ATOMS: atom_id res chain seq x y z
N MET A 1 65.00 -15.97 21.50
CA MET A 1 63.71 -15.24 21.57
C MET A 1 63.89 -14.17 22.61
N ASN A 2 63.86 -12.89 22.22
CA ASN A 2 63.95 -11.77 23.16
C ASN A 2 62.56 -11.26 23.50
N ILE A 3 62.20 -11.34 24.77
CA ILE A 3 60.91 -10.89 25.25
C ILE A 3 61.17 -9.64 26.09
N ASN A 4 60.68 -8.49 25.62
CA ASN A 4 60.70 -7.25 26.39
C ASN A 4 59.40 -7.12 27.19
N LEU A 5 59.55 -7.13 28.52
CA LEU A 5 58.41 -6.93 29.44
C LEU A 5 58.15 -5.42 29.67
N ALA A 6 56.89 -5.04 29.64
CA ALA A 6 56.51 -3.70 30.06
C ALA A 6 56.74 -3.51 31.57
N PRO A 7 57.08 -2.29 32.02
CA PRO A 7 57.23 -1.97 33.45
C PRO A 7 55.96 -2.36 34.24
N GLY A 8 56.13 -3.19 35.29
CA GLY A 8 55.02 -3.66 36.12
C GLY A 8 54.53 -5.08 35.82
N MET A 9 55.06 -5.74 34.81
CA MET A 9 54.83 -7.18 34.57
C MET A 9 55.79 -8.02 35.38
N ASN A 10 55.28 -8.86 36.28
CA ASN A 10 56.09 -9.72 37.17
C ASN A 10 56.14 -11.18 36.74
N GLU A 11 55.31 -11.63 35.82
CA GLU A 11 55.22 -13.01 35.40
C GLU A 11 54.82 -13.16 33.94
N ILE A 12 55.47 -14.07 33.21
CA ILE A 12 55.01 -14.57 31.91
C ILE A 12 54.81 -16.08 32.00
N ILE A 13 53.60 -16.51 31.73
CA ILE A 13 53.29 -17.94 31.65
C ILE A 13 53.36 -18.36 30.19
N ILE A 14 54.36 -19.15 29.84
CA ILE A 14 54.49 -19.79 28.52
C ILE A 14 53.89 -21.18 28.61
N ARG A 15 52.85 -21.46 27.80
CA ARG A 15 52.25 -22.78 27.69
C ARG A 15 52.58 -23.40 26.35
N GLU A 16 52.99 -24.69 26.32
CA GLU A 16 53.06 -25.45 25.10
C GLU A 16 51.65 -25.90 24.69
N GLY A 17 51.30 -25.66 23.45
CA GLY A 17 50.02 -26.02 22.87
C GLY A 17 49.70 -25.19 21.64
N GLU A 18 48.62 -25.54 20.94
CA GLU A 18 48.12 -24.70 19.87
C GLU A 18 47.55 -23.38 20.42
N ALA A 19 47.86 -22.28 19.75
CA ALA A 19 47.25 -20.99 20.08
C ALA A 19 45.72 -21.14 20.06
N PRO A 20 45.00 -20.54 21.05
CA PRO A 20 43.56 -20.57 21.01
C PRO A 20 43.09 -20.02 19.67
N LYS A 21 42.20 -20.74 18.98
CA LYS A 21 41.56 -20.25 17.75
C LYS A 21 40.98 -18.89 18.06
N VAL A 22 41.46 -17.88 17.36
CA VAL A 22 40.77 -16.56 17.36
C VAL A 22 39.41 -16.83 16.76
N LEU A 23 38.36 -16.64 17.53
CA LEU A 23 37.00 -16.74 17.03
C LEU A 23 36.84 -15.66 15.94
N ASP A 24 36.31 -16.06 14.80
CA ASP A 24 35.94 -15.09 13.78
C ASP A 24 35.01 -14.02 14.38
N PRO A 25 35.20 -12.75 14.04
CA PRO A 25 34.33 -11.70 14.53
C PRO A 25 32.88 -12.06 14.16
N LYS A 26 31.99 -11.95 15.14
CA LYS A 26 30.58 -12.23 14.92
C LYS A 26 30.07 -11.34 13.78
N ALA A 27 29.42 -11.92 12.78
CA ALA A 27 28.83 -11.17 11.69
C ALA A 27 27.83 -10.12 12.23
N PRO A 28 27.80 -8.91 11.66
CA PRO A 28 26.86 -7.86 12.08
C PRO A 28 25.41 -8.31 11.87
N VAL A 29 24.58 -8.10 12.88
CA VAL A 29 23.14 -8.34 12.78
C VAL A 29 22.46 -7.04 12.41
N LYS A 30 22.09 -6.90 11.13
CA LYS A 30 21.38 -5.71 10.64
C LYS A 30 19.93 -5.73 11.12
N MET A 31 19.48 -4.63 11.70
CA MET A 31 18.08 -4.43 12.03
C MET A 31 17.31 -4.01 10.76
N ASN A 32 16.33 -4.83 10.34
CA ASN A 32 15.45 -4.50 9.23
C ASN A 32 13.99 -4.57 9.71
N ILE A 33 13.31 -3.44 9.64
CA ILE A 33 11.89 -3.32 10.02
C ILE A 33 11.11 -2.90 8.78
N ASN A 34 10.03 -3.62 8.47
CA ASN A 34 9.09 -3.25 7.41
C ASN A 34 7.72 -2.97 8.05
N GLY A 35 7.10 -1.85 7.66
CA GLY A 35 5.83 -1.44 8.22
C GLY A 35 4.99 -0.61 7.24
N THR A 36 3.95 0.03 7.78
CA THR A 36 3.16 1.02 7.05
C THR A 36 3.99 2.28 6.80
N ILE A 37 3.52 3.17 5.93
CA ILE A 37 4.24 4.38 5.54
C ILE A 37 4.73 5.22 6.73
N GLY A 38 4.00 5.25 7.84
CA GLY A 38 4.36 5.95 9.07
C GLY A 38 5.38 5.24 9.97
N ALA A 39 5.86 4.03 9.61
CA ALA A 39 6.80 3.29 10.45
C ALA A 39 8.12 4.04 10.74
N PRO A 40 8.75 4.76 9.79
CA PRO A 40 9.91 5.60 10.06
C PRO A 40 9.64 6.69 11.09
N VAL A 41 8.50 7.40 10.96
CA VAL A 41 8.08 8.46 11.89
C VAL A 41 7.90 7.92 13.30
N GLU A 42 7.19 6.81 13.44
CA GLU A 42 6.94 6.18 14.75
C GLU A 42 8.24 5.67 15.40
N PHE A 43 9.18 5.18 14.61
CA PHE A 43 10.48 4.78 15.09
C PHE A 43 11.27 5.99 15.59
N LEU A 44 11.33 7.08 14.82
CA LEU A 44 12.02 8.31 15.17
C LEU A 44 11.44 8.92 16.46
N LYS A 45 10.12 9.06 16.58
CA LYS A 45 9.44 9.57 17.79
C LYS A 45 9.91 8.87 19.06
N LYS A 46 10.04 7.54 19.01
CA LYS A 46 10.40 6.73 20.18
C LYS A 46 11.90 6.75 20.48
N ARG A 47 12.76 6.81 19.47
CA ARG A 47 14.20 6.60 19.62
C ARG A 47 15.00 7.89 19.78
N ILE A 48 14.60 8.99 19.13
CA ILE A 48 15.23 10.31 19.31
C ILE A 48 15.00 10.81 20.74
N ASN A 49 13.76 10.76 21.22
CA ASN A 49 13.42 11.20 22.57
C ASN A 49 14.14 10.39 23.67
N ALA A 50 14.51 9.15 23.38
CA ALA A 50 15.28 8.29 24.26
C ALA A 50 16.80 8.49 24.13
N GLY A 51 17.28 9.37 23.24
CA GLY A 51 18.72 9.57 22.99
C GLY A 51 19.42 8.36 22.38
N GLN A 52 18.68 7.48 21.68
CA GLN A 52 19.20 6.20 21.17
C GLN A 52 19.71 6.28 19.74
N ILE A 53 19.44 7.36 19.02
CA ILE A 53 19.93 7.62 17.66
C ILE A 53 20.40 9.06 17.53
N GLU A 54 21.43 9.25 16.72
CA GLU A 54 21.99 10.56 16.39
C GLU A 54 21.55 10.94 14.98
N GLN A 55 20.85 12.08 14.84
CA GLN A 55 20.25 12.51 13.58
C GLN A 55 21.25 12.62 12.43
N LYS A 56 22.46 13.11 12.70
CA LYS A 56 23.53 13.33 11.71
C LYS A 56 24.08 12.03 11.11
N ASN A 57 23.81 10.90 11.77
CA ASN A 57 24.22 9.57 11.31
C ASN A 57 23.04 8.79 10.70
N CYS A 58 22.01 9.52 10.27
CA CYS A 58 20.81 8.96 9.68
C CYS A 58 20.47 9.69 8.38
N HIS A 59 19.79 8.99 7.47
CA HIS A 59 19.16 9.60 6.30
C HIS A 59 17.85 8.93 5.97
N ILE A 60 17.00 9.65 5.23
CA ILE A 60 15.73 9.16 4.68
C ILE A 60 15.88 9.03 3.17
N ILE A 61 15.42 7.92 2.63
CA ILE A 61 15.26 7.71 1.19
C ILE A 61 13.76 7.68 0.89
N VAL A 62 13.32 8.53 -0.03
CA VAL A 62 11.93 8.60 -0.50
C VAL A 62 11.89 8.11 -1.93
N ASP A 63 11.10 7.08 -2.18
CA ASP A 63 10.83 6.54 -3.51
C ASP A 63 9.34 6.70 -3.78
N ARG A 64 8.98 7.71 -4.60
CA ARG A 64 7.59 8.02 -4.92
C ARG A 64 6.99 7.03 -5.91
N GLU A 65 7.81 6.39 -6.75
CA GLU A 65 7.32 5.38 -7.70
C GLU A 65 6.89 4.10 -6.95
N ASN A 66 7.74 3.63 -6.03
CA ASN A 66 7.46 2.44 -5.21
C ASN A 66 6.67 2.76 -3.92
N ILE A 67 6.36 4.04 -3.69
CA ILE A 67 5.56 4.53 -2.58
C ILE A 67 6.16 4.10 -1.23
N THR A 68 7.44 4.39 -1.04
CA THR A 68 8.17 3.99 0.17
C THR A 68 8.97 5.13 0.77
N ILE A 69 9.06 5.10 2.11
CA ILE A 69 9.97 5.94 2.90
C ILE A 69 10.87 4.99 3.68
N GLU A 70 12.17 5.11 3.50
CA GLU A 70 13.16 4.27 4.18
C GLU A 70 14.05 5.14 5.05
N LEU A 71 14.04 4.87 6.35
CA LEU A 71 14.97 5.47 7.31
C LEU A 71 16.15 4.53 7.51
N VAL A 72 17.34 5.04 7.25
CA VAL A 72 18.61 4.38 7.59
C VAL A 72 19.16 5.02 8.84
N VAL A 73 19.43 4.24 9.87
CA VAL A 73 20.04 4.70 11.12
C VAL A 73 21.45 4.14 11.26
N ASN A 74 22.35 4.93 11.89
CA ASN A 74 23.77 4.59 12.09
C ASN A 74 24.45 4.20 10.77
N GLU A 75 24.28 5.02 9.73
CA GLU A 75 24.73 4.74 8.35
C GLU A 75 26.21 4.39 8.22
N SER A 76 27.04 4.94 9.08
CA SER A 76 28.50 4.76 9.09
C SER A 76 28.99 3.55 9.90
N ASP A 77 28.10 2.90 10.67
CA ASP A 77 28.47 1.76 11.51
C ASP A 77 27.86 0.45 11.00
N GLU A 78 28.70 -0.41 10.45
CA GLU A 78 28.27 -1.70 9.88
C GLU A 78 27.57 -2.61 10.91
N TYR A 79 27.94 -2.53 12.19
CA TYR A 79 27.41 -3.41 13.24
C TYR A 79 26.08 -2.93 13.82
N THR A 80 25.83 -1.65 13.82
CA THR A 80 24.61 -1.07 14.41
C THR A 80 23.69 -0.43 13.37
N ARG A 81 24.07 -0.45 12.08
CA ARG A 81 23.24 0.05 10.99
C ARG A 81 21.90 -0.67 10.96
N GLY A 82 20.83 0.13 10.90
CA GLY A 82 19.45 -0.38 10.79
C GLY A 82 18.70 0.30 9.67
N THR A 83 17.69 -0.39 9.16
CA THR A 83 16.79 0.10 8.13
C THR A 83 15.35 -0.05 8.59
N ILE A 84 14.58 1.02 8.53
CA ILE A 84 13.15 1.03 8.82
C ILE A 84 12.42 1.50 7.56
N LYS A 85 11.76 0.56 6.88
CA LYS A 85 11.04 0.83 5.64
C LYS A 85 9.55 0.92 5.89
N GLY A 86 8.97 2.06 5.54
CA GLY A 86 7.55 2.30 5.47
C GLY A 86 7.05 2.15 4.03
N THR A 87 5.95 1.43 3.84
CA THR A 87 5.32 1.26 2.51
C THR A 87 3.85 1.64 2.62
N LEU A 88 3.39 2.48 1.67
CA LEU A 88 1.98 2.79 1.55
C LEU A 88 1.26 1.59 0.94
N GLN A 89 0.24 1.09 1.62
CA GLN A 89 -0.50 -0.09 1.20
C GLN A 89 -1.98 0.24 1.07
N PHE A 90 -2.61 -0.25 0.03
CA PHE A 90 -4.06 -0.14 -0.11
C PHE A 90 -4.79 -0.78 1.07
N HIS A 91 -5.89 -0.16 1.46
CA HIS A 91 -6.76 -0.70 2.49
C HIS A 91 -7.46 -1.97 1.98
N PRO A 92 -7.56 -3.05 2.78
CA PRO A 92 -8.15 -4.32 2.33
C PRO A 92 -9.56 -4.17 1.75
N LYS A 93 -10.38 -3.30 2.34
CA LYS A 93 -11.74 -3.05 1.84
C LYS A 93 -11.75 -2.35 0.50
N PHE A 94 -10.83 -1.44 0.23
CA PHE A 94 -10.68 -0.82 -1.09
C PHE A 94 -10.35 -1.87 -2.16
N ILE A 95 -9.41 -2.77 -1.86
CA ILE A 95 -9.06 -3.91 -2.74
C ILE A 95 -10.27 -4.83 -2.96
N GLU A 96 -11.03 -5.13 -1.88
CA GLU A 96 -12.20 -6.00 -1.98
C GLU A 96 -13.28 -5.46 -2.92
N PHE A 97 -13.51 -4.14 -2.96
CA PHE A 97 -14.44 -3.52 -3.91
C PHE A 97 -14.00 -3.73 -5.36
N GLY A 98 -12.71 -3.73 -5.64
CA GLY A 98 -12.15 -3.98 -6.97
C GLY A 98 -12.44 -2.88 -7.98
N ILE A 99 -12.48 -1.63 -7.53
CA ILE A 99 -12.69 -0.44 -8.37
C ILE A 99 -11.53 -0.32 -9.37
N ASN A 100 -11.84 -0.11 -10.66
CA ASN A 100 -10.89 0.02 -11.77
C ASN A 100 -9.95 -1.19 -11.97
N THR A 101 -10.22 -2.35 -11.34
CA THR A 101 -9.38 -3.54 -11.47
C THR A 101 -9.88 -4.54 -12.49
N GLY A 102 -11.05 -4.31 -13.08
CA GLY A 102 -11.73 -5.27 -13.93
C GLY A 102 -12.36 -6.45 -13.17
N LYS A 103 -12.39 -6.42 -11.83
CA LYS A 103 -13.06 -7.42 -11.02
C LYS A 103 -14.52 -7.54 -11.41
N VAL A 104 -14.93 -8.78 -11.64
CA VAL A 104 -16.27 -9.12 -12.10
C VAL A 104 -17.11 -9.65 -10.94
N TRP A 105 -18.33 -9.15 -10.84
CA TRP A 105 -19.32 -9.55 -9.85
C TRP A 105 -20.57 -10.08 -10.51
N SER A 106 -21.15 -11.17 -10.00
CA SER A 106 -22.54 -11.49 -10.34
C SER A 106 -23.48 -10.51 -9.63
N PRO A 107 -24.69 -10.24 -10.17
CA PRO A 107 -25.66 -9.34 -9.52
C PRO A 107 -25.97 -9.74 -8.07
N PHE A 108 -26.10 -11.04 -7.81
CA PHE A 108 -26.39 -11.55 -6.48
C PHE A 108 -25.20 -11.32 -5.51
N GLU A 109 -23.98 -11.71 -5.90
CA GLU A 109 -22.79 -11.53 -5.08
C GLU A 109 -22.54 -10.06 -4.77
N PHE A 110 -22.67 -9.18 -5.78
CA PHE A 110 -22.50 -7.74 -5.60
C PHE A 110 -23.54 -7.16 -4.64
N SER A 111 -24.82 -7.57 -4.79
CA SER A 111 -25.88 -7.15 -3.88
C SER A 111 -25.58 -7.53 -2.42
N MET A 112 -25.11 -8.76 -2.20
CA MET A 112 -24.75 -9.25 -0.87
C MET A 112 -23.53 -8.53 -0.32
N PHE A 113 -22.51 -8.30 -1.16
CA PHE A 113 -21.32 -7.57 -0.79
C PHE A 113 -21.65 -6.13 -0.37
N CYS A 114 -22.43 -5.38 -1.16
CA CYS A 114 -22.87 -4.05 -0.81
C CYS A 114 -23.69 -4.01 0.49
N LYS A 115 -24.57 -4.99 0.69
CA LYS A 115 -25.36 -5.12 1.91
C LYS A 115 -24.47 -5.29 3.15
N MET A 116 -23.46 -6.15 3.07
CA MET A 116 -22.53 -6.42 4.18
C MET A 116 -21.57 -5.26 4.45
N ASN A 117 -21.23 -4.48 3.42
CA ASN A 117 -20.29 -3.35 3.49
C ASN A 117 -21.00 -1.98 3.53
N ARG A 118 -22.24 -1.90 4.02
CA ARG A 118 -23.07 -0.68 4.08
C ARG A 118 -22.35 0.48 4.79
N ALA A 119 -21.49 0.22 5.74
CA ALA A 119 -20.77 1.24 6.51
C ALA A 119 -19.77 2.07 5.66
N PHE A 120 -19.47 1.62 4.44
CA PHE A 120 -18.61 2.31 3.49
C PHE A 120 -19.38 3.14 2.47
N PHE A 121 -20.71 3.19 2.54
CA PHE A 121 -21.52 4.06 1.69
C PHE A 121 -21.82 5.36 2.45
N THR A 122 -21.73 6.49 1.75
CA THR A 122 -22.06 7.81 2.32
C THR A 122 -23.54 7.93 2.66
N ASP A 123 -24.40 7.33 1.82
CA ASP A 123 -25.85 7.27 2.02
C ASP A 123 -26.37 5.85 2.15
N LYS A 124 -27.06 5.58 3.26
CA LYS A 124 -27.71 4.29 3.51
C LYS A 124 -28.86 3.98 2.54
N ASN A 125 -29.59 5.01 2.11
CA ASN A 125 -30.69 4.82 1.16
C ASN A 125 -30.14 4.51 -0.23
N ALA A 126 -29.08 5.17 -0.67
CA ALA A 126 -28.40 4.84 -1.92
C ALA A 126 -27.89 3.39 -1.91
N ASN A 127 -27.31 2.94 -0.78
CA ASN A 127 -26.93 1.53 -0.63
C ASN A 127 -28.12 0.57 -0.76
N MET A 128 -29.25 0.88 -0.10
CA MET A 128 -30.45 0.03 -0.16
C MET A 128 -31.02 -0.02 -1.58
N THR A 129 -31.05 1.09 -2.28
CA THR A 129 -31.50 1.22 -3.67
C THR A 129 -30.60 0.37 -4.58
N LEU A 130 -29.28 0.49 -4.47
CA LEU A 130 -28.33 -0.28 -5.23
C LEU A 130 -28.51 -1.79 -4.98
N VAL A 131 -28.57 -2.21 -3.71
CA VAL A 131 -28.79 -3.62 -3.32
C VAL A 131 -30.07 -4.17 -3.92
N SER A 132 -31.16 -3.40 -3.93
CA SER A 132 -32.45 -3.79 -4.51
C SER A 132 -32.37 -3.87 -6.04
N ALA A 133 -31.73 -2.89 -6.68
CA ALA A 133 -31.56 -2.86 -8.13
C ALA A 133 -30.72 -4.06 -8.63
N CYS A 134 -29.64 -4.39 -7.92
CA CYS A 134 -28.82 -5.55 -8.25
C CYS A 134 -29.58 -6.88 -8.12
N LYS A 135 -30.42 -7.05 -7.10
CA LYS A 135 -31.25 -8.25 -6.93
C LYS A 135 -32.29 -8.43 -8.03
N ASN A 136 -32.85 -7.31 -8.48
CA ASN A 136 -33.93 -7.28 -9.47
C ASN A 136 -33.42 -6.65 -10.77
N PHE A 137 -32.21 -7.01 -11.17
CA PHE A 137 -31.56 -6.37 -12.33
C PHE A 137 -32.37 -6.59 -13.60
N THR A 138 -32.64 -5.47 -14.28
CA THR A 138 -33.27 -5.45 -15.59
C THR A 138 -32.52 -4.47 -16.49
N ALA A 139 -32.33 -4.83 -17.74
CA ALA A 139 -31.65 -3.97 -18.72
C ALA A 139 -32.25 -4.12 -20.11
N THR A 140 -32.24 -3.03 -20.87
CA THR A 140 -32.50 -3.03 -22.31
C THR A 140 -31.16 -3.01 -23.03
N VAL A 141 -30.93 -3.93 -23.93
CA VAL A 141 -29.69 -4.12 -24.67
C VAL A 141 -29.85 -3.68 -26.12
N ASN A 142 -28.85 -2.99 -26.65
CA ASN A 142 -28.85 -2.62 -28.07
C ASN A 142 -28.33 -3.80 -28.92
N ASN A 143 -29.25 -4.61 -29.46
CA ASN A 143 -28.93 -5.76 -30.32
C ASN A 143 -28.46 -5.37 -31.74
N ALA A 144 -28.45 -4.09 -32.11
CA ALA A 144 -28.01 -3.67 -33.44
C ALA A 144 -26.51 -3.88 -33.66
N ILE A 145 -25.70 -3.81 -32.58
CA ILE A 145 -24.26 -4.05 -32.64
C ILE A 145 -23.92 -5.51 -32.84
N GLU A 146 -24.70 -6.45 -32.26
CA GLU A 146 -24.49 -7.89 -32.46
C GLU A 146 -24.62 -8.33 -33.90
N ARG A 147 -25.51 -7.70 -34.71
CA ARG A 147 -25.71 -8.06 -36.11
C ARG A 147 -24.57 -7.60 -37.01
N SER A 148 -24.02 -6.41 -36.79
CA SER A 148 -22.92 -5.87 -37.63
C SER A 148 -21.60 -6.61 -37.42
N ILE A 149 -21.36 -7.15 -36.22
CA ILE A 149 -20.15 -7.90 -35.86
C ILE A 149 -20.18 -9.32 -36.45
N LYS A 150 -21.37 -9.95 -36.50
CA LYS A 150 -21.52 -11.28 -37.11
C LYS A 150 -21.30 -11.30 -38.63
N GLU A 151 -21.55 -10.20 -39.32
CA GLU A 151 -21.34 -10.10 -40.77
C GLU A 151 -19.86 -9.88 -41.17
N ASN A 152 -19.02 -9.35 -40.28
CA ASN A 152 -17.62 -9.02 -40.59
C ASN A 152 -16.57 -10.00 -40.04
N GLY A 153 -16.96 -11.09 -39.39
CA GLY A 153 -16.05 -12.19 -39.05
C GLY A 153 -14.97 -11.91 -38.00
N ASP A 154 -14.90 -10.71 -37.43
CA ASP A 154 -13.93 -10.37 -36.39
C ASP A 154 -14.44 -10.78 -35.01
N ARG A 155 -13.62 -11.56 -34.30
CA ARG A 155 -13.77 -11.87 -32.89
C ARG A 155 -13.41 -10.64 -32.04
N THR A 156 -14.30 -9.68 -31.98
CA THR A 156 -14.25 -8.65 -30.94
C THR A 156 -15.17 -9.09 -29.81
N ASP A 157 -14.70 -8.95 -28.57
CA ASP A 157 -15.47 -9.28 -27.36
C ASP A 157 -16.87 -8.67 -27.45
N ASN A 158 -17.90 -9.52 -27.62
CA ASN A 158 -19.28 -9.12 -27.79
C ASN A 158 -19.86 -8.64 -26.45
N PHE A 159 -19.56 -7.41 -26.07
CA PHE A 159 -20.28 -6.74 -25.00
C PHE A 159 -21.51 -6.07 -25.57
N ALA A 160 -22.68 -6.58 -25.23
CA ALA A 160 -23.91 -5.88 -25.52
C ALA A 160 -23.93 -4.54 -24.78
N GLN A 161 -24.07 -3.43 -25.50
CA GLN A 161 -24.15 -2.13 -24.89
C GLN A 161 -25.49 -2.00 -24.16
N VAL A 162 -25.46 -1.85 -22.84
CA VAL A 162 -26.63 -1.57 -22.04
C VAL A 162 -27.11 -0.16 -22.35
N VAL A 163 -28.31 -0.05 -22.91
CA VAL A 163 -28.91 1.24 -23.26
C VAL A 163 -29.67 1.84 -22.08
N ASN A 164 -30.29 0.98 -21.26
CA ASN A 164 -31.04 1.39 -20.10
C ASN A 164 -31.07 0.27 -19.05
N SER A 165 -30.90 0.59 -17.80
CA SER A 165 -30.96 -0.36 -16.70
C SER A 165 -31.61 0.25 -15.47
N ASN A 166 -32.00 -0.60 -14.51
CA ASN A 166 -32.52 -0.15 -13.21
C ASN A 166 -31.41 0.13 -12.18
N LEU A 167 -30.14 0.04 -12.56
CA LEU A 167 -29.05 0.45 -11.69
C LEU A 167 -29.00 1.98 -11.56
N PRO A 168 -28.63 2.52 -10.39
CA PRO A 168 -28.27 3.92 -10.29
C PRO A 168 -27.04 4.23 -11.14
N GLU A 169 -26.97 5.43 -11.71
CA GLU A 169 -25.83 5.87 -12.55
C GLU A 169 -24.52 5.79 -11.76
N SER A 170 -24.53 6.28 -10.54
CA SER A 170 -23.38 6.21 -9.63
C SER A 170 -23.81 6.06 -8.17
N PHE A 171 -22.86 5.77 -7.32
CA PHE A 171 -22.99 5.82 -5.87
C PHE A 171 -21.67 6.27 -5.24
N THR A 172 -21.73 6.87 -4.06
CA THR A 172 -20.54 7.36 -3.38
C THR A 172 -20.13 6.43 -2.24
N LEU A 173 -18.88 5.99 -2.27
CA LEU A 173 -18.24 5.27 -1.15
C LEU A 173 -17.48 6.28 -0.29
N SER A 174 -17.54 6.11 1.03
CA SER A 174 -16.67 6.74 2.02
C SER A 174 -15.75 5.66 2.58
N ILE A 175 -14.58 5.52 1.99
CA ILE A 175 -13.68 4.39 2.22
C ILE A 175 -12.24 4.86 2.39
N PRO A 176 -11.46 4.31 3.35
CA PRO A 176 -10.03 4.57 3.35
C PRO A 176 -9.39 3.86 2.16
N VAL A 177 -8.67 4.62 1.34
CA VAL A 177 -7.96 4.09 0.18
C VAL A 177 -6.70 3.37 0.61
N PHE A 178 -5.94 4.00 1.52
CA PHE A 178 -4.71 3.43 2.07
C PHE A 178 -4.86 3.09 3.54
N LYS A 179 -4.04 2.12 4.01
CA LYS A 179 -3.98 1.74 5.42
C LYS A 179 -3.46 2.89 6.26
N GLY A 180 -4.20 3.25 7.31
CA GLY A 180 -3.82 4.32 8.22
C GLY A 180 -4.19 5.73 7.76
N CYS A 181 -4.79 5.86 6.56
CA CYS A 181 -5.29 7.14 6.04
C CYS A 181 -6.78 7.33 6.36
N ASP A 182 -7.23 8.57 6.30
CA ASP A 182 -8.62 8.94 6.47
C ASP A 182 -9.50 8.35 5.34
N LYS A 183 -10.82 8.40 5.55
CA LYS A 183 -11.77 7.97 4.53
C LYS A 183 -11.92 9.03 3.46
N GLU A 184 -11.92 8.59 2.21
CA GLU A 184 -12.15 9.42 1.04
C GLU A 184 -13.51 9.11 0.41
N ASN A 185 -14.13 10.13 -0.18
CA ASN A 185 -15.36 9.98 -0.92
C ASN A 185 -15.05 9.71 -2.39
N LEU A 186 -15.35 8.49 -2.83
CA LEU A 186 -15.16 8.08 -4.21
C LEU A 186 -16.51 7.89 -4.88
N GLU A 187 -16.71 8.53 -6.01
CA GLU A 187 -17.84 8.25 -6.89
C GLU A 187 -17.55 7.02 -7.71
N VAL A 188 -18.47 6.06 -7.69
CA VAL A 188 -18.32 4.75 -8.34
C VAL A 188 -19.51 4.48 -9.22
N GLU A 189 -19.24 4.09 -10.45
CA GLU A 189 -20.22 3.64 -11.45
C GLU A 189 -20.25 2.11 -11.52
N THR A 190 -21.43 1.55 -11.74
CA THR A 190 -21.59 0.11 -11.97
C THR A 190 -21.78 -0.15 -13.46
N PHE A 191 -20.82 -0.80 -14.08
CA PHE A 191 -20.88 -1.18 -15.47
C PHE A 191 -21.44 -2.61 -15.60
N ALA A 192 -22.55 -2.77 -16.31
CA ALA A 192 -23.13 -4.07 -16.56
C ALA A 192 -22.58 -4.64 -17.87
N LYS A 193 -21.99 -5.83 -17.82
CA LYS A 193 -21.59 -6.65 -18.97
C LYS A 193 -22.62 -7.76 -19.15
N ILE A 194 -23.21 -7.87 -20.34
CA ILE A 194 -24.25 -8.87 -20.63
C ILE A 194 -23.75 -9.73 -21.78
N ASP A 195 -23.68 -11.05 -21.54
CA ASP A 195 -23.38 -12.07 -22.54
C ASP A 195 -24.50 -13.14 -22.52
N GLY A 196 -25.39 -13.04 -23.46
CA GLY A 196 -26.59 -13.87 -23.52
C GLY A 196 -27.43 -13.76 -22.25
N ARG A 197 -27.43 -14.79 -21.42
CA ARG A 197 -28.14 -14.82 -20.13
C ARG A 197 -27.25 -14.46 -18.94
N ASN A 198 -25.96 -14.34 -19.17
CA ASN A 198 -24.99 -14.02 -18.11
C ASN A 198 -24.88 -12.51 -17.92
N VAL A 199 -25.06 -12.07 -16.69
CA VAL A 199 -24.90 -10.67 -16.31
C VAL A 199 -23.76 -10.57 -15.32
N ALA A 200 -22.86 -9.63 -15.57
CA ALA A 200 -21.75 -9.35 -14.70
C ALA A 200 -21.60 -7.84 -14.49
N PHE A 201 -21.21 -7.44 -13.31
CA PHE A 201 -20.94 -6.04 -12.95
C PHE A 201 -19.44 -5.81 -12.78
N VAL A 202 -18.98 -4.65 -13.25
CA VAL A 202 -17.62 -4.13 -13.02
C VAL A 202 -17.77 -2.74 -12.41
N LEU A 203 -16.95 -2.44 -11.42
CA LEU A 203 -16.93 -1.13 -10.77
C LEU A 203 -15.87 -0.26 -11.40
N MET A 204 -16.27 0.94 -11.77
CA MET A 204 -15.40 1.96 -12.33
C MET A 204 -15.58 3.27 -11.56
N SER A 205 -14.50 3.99 -11.39
CA SER A 205 -14.50 5.34 -10.83
C SER A 205 -13.72 6.25 -11.76
N PRO A 206 -14.41 7.04 -12.60
CA PRO A 206 -13.76 8.00 -13.49
C PRO A 206 -12.94 9.01 -12.68
N GLY A 207 -11.71 9.31 -13.13
CA GLY A 207 -10.81 10.23 -12.42
C GLY A 207 -10.20 9.68 -11.12
N ALA A 208 -10.47 8.42 -10.75
CA ALA A 208 -9.90 7.84 -9.54
C ALA A 208 -8.38 7.73 -9.59
N GLU A 209 -7.77 7.56 -10.75
CA GLU A 209 -6.30 7.47 -10.89
C GLU A 209 -5.63 8.75 -10.44
N GLU A 210 -6.10 9.92 -10.92
CA GLU A 210 -5.59 11.23 -10.51
C GLU A 210 -5.80 11.47 -9.00
N THR A 211 -6.99 11.08 -8.48
CA THR A 211 -7.28 11.14 -7.04
C THR A 211 -6.34 10.24 -6.25
N LEU A 212 -6.07 9.02 -6.71
CA LEU A 212 -5.18 8.07 -6.05
C LEU A 212 -3.74 8.58 -6.02
N GLU A 213 -3.26 9.20 -7.12
CA GLU A 213 -1.94 9.83 -7.16
C GLU A 213 -1.83 10.97 -6.16
N THR A 214 -2.81 11.87 -6.13
CA THR A 214 -2.87 12.98 -5.16
C THR A 214 -2.88 12.48 -3.72
N LEU A 215 -3.67 11.46 -3.41
CA LEU A 215 -3.75 10.86 -2.07
C LEU A 215 -2.43 10.19 -1.67
N ARG A 216 -1.77 9.53 -2.61
CA ARG A 216 -0.46 8.91 -2.42
C ARG A 216 0.59 9.95 -2.04
N ASP A 217 0.69 11.02 -2.84
CA ASP A 217 1.66 12.07 -2.61
C ASP A 217 1.38 12.82 -1.29
N THR A 218 0.11 13.12 -1.02
CA THR A 218 -0.31 13.72 0.26
C THR A 218 0.08 12.85 1.46
N ALA A 219 -0.09 11.53 1.36
CA ALA A 219 0.28 10.61 2.44
C ALA A 219 1.80 10.58 2.69
N ILE A 220 2.61 10.61 1.62
CA ILE A 220 4.07 10.69 1.72
C ILE A 220 4.49 12.03 2.33
N ASP A 221 3.98 13.14 1.81
CA ASP A 221 4.35 14.49 2.25
C ASP A 221 4.01 14.72 3.73
N LYS A 222 2.86 14.22 4.19
CA LYS A 222 2.47 14.25 5.61
C LYS A 222 3.50 13.56 6.53
N GLU A 223 4.00 12.41 6.12
CA GLU A 223 5.02 11.68 6.89
C GLU A 223 6.38 12.42 6.84
N LEU A 224 6.73 13.00 5.69
CA LEU A 224 7.97 13.78 5.56
C LEU A 224 7.94 15.06 6.41
N GLU A 225 6.80 15.76 6.47
CA GLU A 225 6.62 16.90 7.36
C GLU A 225 6.79 16.50 8.83
N ALA A 226 6.16 15.38 9.24
CA ALA A 226 6.33 14.86 10.59
C ALA A 226 7.79 14.48 10.90
N ILE A 227 8.53 13.95 9.93
CA ILE A 227 9.97 13.68 10.09
C ILE A 227 10.77 14.98 10.29
N LYS A 228 10.53 16.01 9.47
CA LYS A 228 11.20 17.31 9.57
C LYS A 228 10.94 17.99 10.91
N GLU A 229 9.74 17.84 11.48
CA GLU A 229 9.43 18.38 12.81
C GLU A 229 10.16 17.64 13.93
N ILE A 230 10.27 16.33 13.86
CA ILE A 230 10.87 15.48 14.91
C ILE A 230 12.39 15.48 14.82
N ALA A 231 12.92 15.49 13.61
CA ALA A 231 14.32 15.26 13.29
C ALA A 231 14.84 16.19 12.18
N PRO A 232 14.91 17.51 12.42
CA PRO A 232 15.24 18.50 11.38
C PRO A 232 16.66 18.38 10.80
N GLU A 233 17.56 17.66 11.46
CA GLU A 233 18.94 17.46 11.00
C GLU A 233 19.13 16.22 10.12
N ILE A 234 18.10 15.39 9.96
CA ILE A 234 18.16 14.20 9.09
C ILE A 234 18.08 14.62 7.62
N ALA A 235 19.02 14.15 6.81
CA ALA A 235 18.98 14.37 5.37
C ALA A 235 17.83 13.55 4.73
N ILE A 236 17.05 14.20 3.86
CA ILE A 236 15.98 13.55 3.08
C ILE A 236 16.42 13.56 1.61
N ILE A 237 16.44 12.39 0.99
CA ILE A 237 16.88 12.13 -0.38
C ILE A 237 15.69 11.52 -1.14
N GLU A 238 15.24 12.18 -2.19
CA GLU A 238 14.23 11.65 -3.11
C GLU A 238 14.92 11.00 -4.32
N ILE A 239 14.44 9.81 -4.73
CA ILE A 239 14.97 9.01 -5.85
C ILE A 239 13.85 8.65 -6.83
#